data_c9c1e91bf0064f62c6852ab4f7a112c8
#
_entry.id   c9c1e91bf0064f62c6852ab4f7a112c8
#
_cell.length_a   1.000
_cell.length_b   1.000
_cell.length_c   1.000
_cell.angle_alpha   90.00
_cell.angle_beta   90.00
_cell.angle_gamma   90.00
#
_symmetry.space_group_name_H-M   'P 1'
#
loop_
_entity.id
_entity.type
_entity.pdbx_description
1 polymer ?
#
loop_
_entity_poly.entity_id
_entity_poly.type
_entity_poly.pdbx_seq_one_letter_code
_entity_poly.pdbx_strand_id
1 'polypeptide(L)'
;MLEKIIEILKESKADAWEITDTKTRGWEFYFIRHELDQNRAKDVEHIKLTVHRSLDNGEALGSASDEINPTDSIEDIKRKVDQLIYTAGFVKNKSYSLVKPSQEVVSNQKAVDIAKVAEDFITTMRSIHETETEDINSYEIFVNEVERRYINSEGVDVCETYPSSMVEAVVNARKDGHEIELYRMYNSGGCDKEGLTRDVTKTLQYGKDRLTAVPTPKLPKMAVIFSTSDSTSIYQYFIQKLAAGSVYRKLSDWKIGEAIAQDVKGDKITLKTVKELPNSSENFNYDDEGAPIREVTLLDANVPTQYWGGCMFASYMNLKDSFKISNVVVSGGQKDEATLRTGKYLEVVEFSDFQVDPVTGNVFGEIRLGYLHDEDKVTVVSGGSLSGSMSDYVKELYMSKETVQYNNLVVPSVTRLEGMTITGAE
;
A
#
# COMPACT_ATOMS: atom_id res chain seq x y z
N MET A 1 -26.06 -16.92 -9.05
CA MET A 1 -25.40 -17.61 -7.93
C MET A 1 -25.64 -16.87 -6.62
N LEU A 2 -25.32 -15.61 -6.54
CA LEU A 2 -25.35 -14.76 -5.34
C LEU A 2 -26.72 -14.77 -4.61
N GLU A 3 -27.84 -14.60 -5.32
CA GLU A 3 -29.17 -14.64 -4.72
C GLU A 3 -29.48 -15.97 -4.02
N LYS A 4 -29.03 -17.08 -4.62
CA LYS A 4 -29.20 -18.42 -4.01
C LYS A 4 -28.41 -18.57 -2.72
N ILE A 5 -27.19 -18.01 -2.67
CA ILE A 5 -26.35 -17.99 -1.45
C ILE A 5 -27.08 -17.18 -0.36
N ILE A 6 -27.63 -16.02 -0.71
CA ILE A 6 -28.39 -15.17 0.22
C ILE A 6 -29.63 -15.89 0.77
N GLU A 7 -30.38 -16.61 -0.08
CA GLU A 7 -31.53 -17.41 0.35
C GLU A 7 -31.09 -18.51 1.33
N ILE A 8 -30.05 -19.27 1.01
CA ILE A 8 -29.52 -20.32 1.90
C ILE A 8 -29.09 -19.71 3.25
N LEU A 9 -28.43 -18.56 3.25
CA LEU A 9 -27.98 -17.89 4.48
C LEU A 9 -29.17 -17.41 5.33
N LYS A 10 -30.20 -16.85 4.72
CA LYS A 10 -31.45 -16.44 5.42
C LYS A 10 -32.19 -17.61 6.05
N GLU A 11 -32.11 -18.80 5.45
CA GLU A 11 -32.72 -20.04 5.97
C GLU A 11 -31.81 -20.77 6.97
N SER A 12 -30.55 -20.39 7.05
CA SER A 12 -29.53 -21.04 7.89
C SER A 12 -29.66 -20.63 9.35
N LYS A 13 -28.78 -21.23 10.20
CA LYS A 13 -28.64 -20.91 11.62
C LYS A 13 -27.50 -19.92 11.87
N ALA A 14 -27.03 -19.19 10.86
CA ALA A 14 -26.08 -18.11 11.04
C ALA A 14 -26.75 -16.92 11.73
N ASP A 15 -26.13 -16.36 12.76
CA ASP A 15 -26.66 -15.18 13.45
C ASP A 15 -26.40 -13.89 12.64
N ALA A 16 -25.30 -13.85 11.88
CA ALA A 16 -25.00 -12.83 10.89
C ALA A 16 -24.09 -13.40 9.80
N TRP A 17 -24.01 -12.70 8.67
CA TRP A 17 -23.20 -13.14 7.54
C TRP A 17 -22.78 -11.97 6.65
N GLU A 18 -21.70 -12.20 5.89
CA GLU A 18 -21.13 -11.27 4.92
C GLU A 18 -20.76 -12.02 3.65
N ILE A 19 -20.98 -11.40 2.50
CA ILE A 19 -20.57 -11.91 1.18
C ILE A 19 -19.77 -10.82 0.49
N THR A 20 -18.59 -11.18 -0.01
CA THR A 20 -17.82 -10.34 -0.94
C THR A 20 -17.73 -11.10 -2.26
N ASP A 21 -18.38 -10.58 -3.30
CA ASP A 21 -18.28 -11.08 -4.67
C ASP A 21 -17.35 -10.15 -5.47
N THR A 22 -16.25 -10.69 -5.97
CA THR A 22 -15.24 -9.95 -6.72
C THR A 22 -15.06 -10.57 -8.09
N LYS A 23 -15.40 -9.80 -9.14
CA LYS A 23 -15.15 -10.17 -10.53
C LYS A 23 -14.02 -9.35 -11.08
N THR A 24 -13.05 -10.02 -11.67
CA THR A 24 -11.89 -9.38 -12.29
C THR A 24 -11.83 -9.74 -13.76
N ARG A 25 -11.88 -8.74 -14.62
CA ARG A 25 -11.70 -8.87 -16.07
C ARG A 25 -10.51 -8.05 -16.50
N GLY A 26 -9.67 -8.61 -17.36
CA GLY A 26 -8.48 -7.88 -17.78
C GLY A 26 -7.61 -8.62 -18.75
N TRP A 27 -6.43 -8.05 -18.92
CA TRP A 27 -5.39 -8.60 -19.76
C TRP A 27 -4.04 -8.55 -19.05
N GLU A 28 -3.21 -9.52 -19.39
CA GLU A 28 -1.83 -9.67 -18.97
C GLU A 28 -0.96 -9.72 -20.23
N PHE A 29 0.04 -8.86 -20.31
CA PHE A 29 0.98 -8.77 -21.42
C PHE A 29 2.39 -8.97 -20.92
N TYR A 30 3.14 -9.85 -21.59
CA TYR A 30 4.51 -10.19 -21.24
C TYR A 30 5.42 -9.81 -22.41
N PHE A 31 6.39 -8.97 -22.15
CA PHE A 31 7.33 -8.49 -23.15
C PHE A 31 8.75 -8.92 -22.81
N ILE A 32 9.46 -9.42 -23.82
CA ILE A 32 10.90 -9.59 -23.79
C ILE A 32 11.48 -8.49 -24.65
N ARG A 33 12.22 -7.59 -24.02
CA ARG A 33 12.56 -6.29 -24.59
C ARG A 33 11.26 -5.56 -24.99
N HIS A 34 11.07 -5.21 -26.23
CA HIS A 34 9.84 -4.57 -26.71
C HIS A 34 8.94 -5.47 -27.56
N GLU A 35 9.32 -6.75 -27.69
CA GLU A 35 8.53 -7.74 -28.43
C GLU A 35 7.54 -8.42 -27.49
N LEU A 36 6.28 -8.47 -27.90
CA LEU A 36 5.23 -9.20 -27.18
C LEU A 36 5.50 -10.71 -27.29
N ASP A 37 5.88 -11.33 -26.17
CA ASP A 37 6.12 -12.76 -26.08
C ASP A 37 4.81 -13.53 -25.82
N GLN A 38 4.01 -13.05 -24.84
CA GLN A 38 2.78 -13.71 -24.45
C GLN A 38 1.72 -12.68 -24.02
N ASN A 39 0.44 -13.02 -24.24
CA ASN A 39 -0.67 -12.33 -23.62
C ASN A 39 -1.72 -13.32 -23.11
N ARG A 40 -2.47 -12.90 -22.08
CA ARG A 40 -3.60 -13.65 -21.52
C ARG A 40 -4.77 -12.74 -21.29
N ALA A 41 -5.99 -13.29 -21.49
CA ALA A 41 -7.21 -12.68 -20.99
C ALA A 41 -7.53 -13.27 -19.61
N LYS A 42 -8.05 -12.42 -18.72
CA LYS A 42 -8.50 -12.79 -17.39
C LYS A 42 -10.00 -12.50 -17.26
N ASP A 43 -10.77 -13.48 -16.79
CA ASP A 43 -12.17 -13.32 -16.42
C ASP A 43 -12.44 -14.31 -15.28
N VAL A 44 -12.37 -13.84 -14.04
CA VAL A 44 -12.47 -14.66 -12.84
C VAL A 44 -13.45 -14.05 -11.83
N GLU A 45 -14.15 -14.91 -11.10
CA GLU A 45 -15.07 -14.54 -10.03
C GLU A 45 -14.68 -15.26 -8.74
N HIS A 46 -14.57 -14.52 -7.65
CA HIS A 46 -14.29 -15.02 -6.31
C HIS A 46 -15.42 -14.58 -5.37
N ILE A 47 -16.12 -15.55 -4.80
CA ILE A 47 -17.18 -15.30 -3.83
C ILE A 47 -16.70 -15.75 -2.46
N LYS A 48 -16.35 -14.79 -1.61
CA LYS A 48 -15.99 -15.04 -0.21
C LYS A 48 -17.22 -14.94 0.66
N LEU A 49 -17.47 -15.98 1.45
CA LEU A 49 -18.53 -16.04 2.43
C LEU A 49 -17.94 -16.02 3.84
N THR A 50 -18.47 -15.15 4.70
CA THR A 50 -18.19 -15.16 6.14
C THR A 50 -19.50 -15.36 6.89
N VAL A 51 -19.54 -16.28 7.84
CA VAL A 51 -20.69 -16.47 8.75
C VAL A 51 -20.26 -16.16 10.18
N HIS A 52 -21.21 -15.65 10.94
CA HIS A 52 -21.03 -15.31 12.34
C HIS A 52 -22.01 -16.10 13.20
N ARG A 53 -21.54 -16.47 14.39
CA ARG A 53 -22.32 -17.16 15.41
C ARG A 53 -22.21 -16.45 16.74
N SER A 54 -23.35 -16.08 17.31
CA SER A 54 -23.44 -15.52 18.66
C SER A 54 -23.23 -16.61 19.69
N LEU A 55 -22.36 -16.37 20.63
CA LEU A 55 -21.95 -17.30 21.69
C LEU A 55 -22.09 -16.62 23.06
N ASP A 56 -22.13 -17.43 24.11
CA ASP A 56 -22.11 -16.95 25.51
C ASP A 56 -23.21 -15.88 25.76
N ASN A 57 -24.46 -16.17 25.31
CA ASN A 57 -25.61 -15.27 25.41
C ASN A 57 -25.40 -13.87 24.76
N GLY A 58 -24.62 -13.80 23.67
CA GLY A 58 -24.36 -12.56 22.94
C GLY A 58 -23.11 -11.80 23.38
N GLU A 59 -22.38 -12.29 24.38
CA GLU A 59 -21.13 -11.66 24.84
C GLU A 59 -19.97 -11.93 23.88
N ALA A 60 -20.00 -13.05 23.14
CA ALA A 60 -19.01 -13.42 22.17
C ALA A 60 -19.60 -13.61 20.78
N LEU A 61 -18.78 -13.34 19.76
CA LEU A 61 -19.09 -13.57 18.35
C LEU A 61 -17.97 -14.41 17.73
N GLY A 62 -18.35 -15.60 17.26
CA GLY A 62 -17.46 -16.44 16.46
C GLY A 62 -17.64 -16.15 14.98
N SER A 63 -16.59 -16.30 14.18
CA SER A 63 -16.65 -16.14 12.74
C SER A 63 -15.82 -17.20 12.01
N ALA A 64 -16.28 -17.59 10.83
CA ALA A 64 -15.58 -18.45 9.91
C ALA A 64 -15.84 -18.03 8.47
N SER A 65 -14.82 -18.13 7.61
CA SER A 65 -14.90 -17.73 6.20
C SER A 65 -14.39 -18.85 5.29
N ASP A 66 -14.99 -18.94 4.10
CA ASP A 66 -14.55 -19.81 3.02
C ASP A 66 -14.93 -19.21 1.68
N GLU A 67 -14.37 -19.75 0.59
CA GLU A 67 -14.75 -19.41 -0.77
C GLU A 67 -15.85 -20.33 -1.30
N ILE A 68 -16.81 -19.74 -2.01
CA ILE A 68 -17.82 -20.44 -2.78
C ILE A 68 -17.40 -20.40 -4.25
N ASN A 69 -17.26 -21.58 -4.86
CA ASN A 69 -17.00 -21.60 -6.30
C ASN A 69 -18.30 -21.28 -7.08
N PRO A 70 -18.21 -20.48 -8.15
CA PRO A 70 -19.41 -20.19 -8.99
C PRO A 70 -20.07 -21.45 -9.60
N THR A 71 -19.36 -22.59 -9.59
CA THR A 71 -19.85 -23.89 -10.10
C THR A 71 -20.35 -24.82 -9.01
N ASP A 72 -20.30 -24.41 -7.72
CA ASP A 72 -20.77 -25.24 -6.62
C ASP A 72 -22.30 -25.51 -6.75
N SER A 73 -22.69 -26.73 -6.43
CA SER A 73 -24.13 -27.09 -6.36
C SER A 73 -24.78 -26.44 -5.13
N ILE A 74 -26.12 -26.35 -5.14
CA ILE A 74 -26.88 -25.84 -3.99
C ILE A 74 -26.62 -26.66 -2.73
N GLU A 75 -26.49 -27.98 -2.87
CA GLU A 75 -26.17 -28.91 -1.79
C GLU A 75 -24.76 -28.67 -1.23
N ASP A 76 -23.79 -28.40 -2.09
CA ASP A 76 -22.43 -28.08 -1.66
C ASP A 76 -22.38 -26.75 -0.91
N ILE A 77 -23.07 -25.73 -1.40
CA ILE A 77 -23.17 -24.43 -0.73
C ILE A 77 -23.83 -24.58 0.65
N LYS A 78 -24.93 -25.31 0.77
CA LYS A 78 -25.59 -25.58 2.06
C LYS A 78 -24.64 -26.29 3.02
N ARG A 79 -23.91 -27.31 2.54
CA ARG A 79 -22.93 -28.01 3.37
C ARG A 79 -21.79 -27.11 3.83
N LYS A 80 -21.28 -26.23 2.98
CA LYS A 80 -20.26 -25.22 3.36
C LYS A 80 -20.78 -24.25 4.40
N VAL A 81 -22.01 -23.74 4.22
CA VAL A 81 -22.64 -22.84 5.21
C VAL A 81 -22.77 -23.53 6.57
N ASP A 82 -23.26 -24.77 6.63
CA ASP A 82 -23.37 -25.53 7.88
C ASP A 82 -22.01 -25.78 8.53
N GLN A 83 -20.99 -26.09 7.73
CA GLN A 83 -19.62 -26.28 8.21
C GLN A 83 -19.04 -24.96 8.76
N LEU A 84 -19.28 -23.82 8.11
CA LEU A 84 -18.83 -22.51 8.58
C LEU A 84 -19.49 -22.14 9.90
N ILE A 85 -20.81 -22.37 10.04
CA ILE A 85 -21.58 -22.15 11.28
C ILE A 85 -20.99 -23.01 12.42
N TYR A 86 -20.68 -24.29 12.12
CA TYR A 86 -20.03 -25.16 13.09
C TYR A 86 -18.66 -24.64 13.50
N THR A 87 -17.82 -24.27 12.53
CA THR A 87 -16.45 -23.76 12.75
C THR A 87 -16.46 -22.43 13.54
N ALA A 88 -17.38 -21.53 13.23
CA ALA A 88 -17.56 -20.28 13.95
C ALA A 88 -17.83 -20.49 15.46
N GLY A 89 -18.42 -21.64 15.83
CA GLY A 89 -18.67 -22.00 17.23
C GLY A 89 -17.40 -22.20 18.07
N PHE A 90 -16.24 -22.35 17.47
CA PHE A 90 -14.96 -22.54 18.15
C PHE A 90 -14.12 -21.26 18.29
N VAL A 91 -14.55 -20.17 17.68
CA VAL A 91 -13.87 -18.87 17.74
C VAL A 91 -14.65 -17.95 18.69
N LYS A 92 -13.99 -17.43 19.72
CA LYS A 92 -14.62 -16.54 20.69
C LYS A 92 -13.94 -15.17 20.69
N ASN A 93 -14.48 -14.25 19.92
CA ASN A 93 -14.13 -12.84 19.99
C ASN A 93 -15.17 -12.10 20.84
N LYS A 94 -14.79 -10.98 21.46
CA LYS A 94 -15.78 -10.08 22.05
C LYS A 94 -16.80 -9.68 20.97
N SER A 95 -18.08 -9.62 21.33
CA SER A 95 -19.15 -9.30 20.39
C SER A 95 -18.99 -7.91 19.77
N TYR A 96 -19.34 -7.78 18.48
CA TYR A 96 -19.38 -6.51 17.73
C TYR A 96 -20.51 -6.57 16.71
N SER A 97 -20.92 -5.42 16.18
CA SER A 97 -21.93 -5.32 15.13
C SER A 97 -21.25 -5.10 13.78
N LEU A 98 -21.81 -5.73 12.74
CA LEU A 98 -21.44 -5.46 11.35
C LEU A 98 -21.83 -4.03 10.96
N VAL A 99 -21.24 -3.54 9.87
CA VAL A 99 -21.59 -2.24 9.27
C VAL A 99 -23.06 -2.22 8.88
N LYS A 100 -23.74 -1.10 9.14
CA LYS A 100 -25.12 -0.86 8.75
C LYS A 100 -25.18 0.04 7.51
N PRO A 101 -26.29 -0.01 6.75
CA PRO A 101 -26.45 0.82 5.56
C PRO A 101 -26.25 2.30 5.86
N SER A 102 -25.44 2.96 5.04
CA SER A 102 -25.26 4.41 5.09
C SER A 102 -26.25 5.10 4.17
N GLN A 103 -26.66 6.32 4.55
CA GLN A 103 -27.48 7.19 3.68
C GLN A 103 -26.60 8.10 2.81
N GLU A 104 -25.28 8.00 2.88
CA GLU A 104 -24.39 8.78 2.04
C GLU A 104 -24.58 8.39 0.57
N VAL A 105 -24.85 9.40 -0.27
CA VAL A 105 -24.92 9.21 -1.72
C VAL A 105 -23.50 9.10 -2.25
N VAL A 106 -23.19 7.96 -2.83
CA VAL A 106 -21.89 7.72 -3.44
C VAL A 106 -21.91 8.23 -4.87
N SER A 107 -20.79 8.78 -5.32
CA SER A 107 -20.61 9.26 -6.68
C SER A 107 -20.76 8.11 -7.68
N ASN A 108 -21.35 8.39 -8.87
CA ASN A 108 -21.41 7.42 -9.94
C ASN A 108 -20.01 6.98 -10.36
N GLN A 109 -19.79 5.69 -10.41
CA GLN A 109 -18.56 5.10 -10.89
C GLN A 109 -18.33 5.44 -12.37
N LYS A 110 -17.10 5.76 -12.72
CA LYS A 110 -16.71 5.93 -14.12
C LYS A 110 -16.37 4.55 -14.70
N ALA A 111 -16.94 4.24 -15.85
CA ALA A 111 -16.52 3.06 -16.61
C ALA A 111 -15.02 3.11 -16.88
N VAL A 112 -14.36 1.96 -16.70
CA VAL A 112 -12.93 1.82 -16.93
C VAL A 112 -12.71 1.35 -18.36
N ASP A 113 -11.99 2.12 -19.17
CA ASP A 113 -11.51 1.68 -20.48
C ASP A 113 -10.14 0.99 -20.31
N ILE A 114 -10.18 -0.28 -19.90
CA ILE A 114 -8.96 -1.07 -19.69
C ILE A 114 -8.14 -1.26 -20.98
N ALA A 115 -8.76 -1.19 -22.16
CA ALA A 115 -8.04 -1.25 -23.42
C ALA A 115 -7.17 -0.01 -23.62
N LYS A 116 -7.72 1.16 -23.31
CA LYS A 116 -6.98 2.42 -23.34
C LYS A 116 -5.86 2.47 -22.30
N VAL A 117 -6.12 1.99 -21.11
CA VAL A 117 -5.10 1.91 -20.05
C VAL A 117 -3.95 1.00 -20.47
N ALA A 118 -4.25 -0.17 -21.05
CA ALA A 118 -3.21 -1.08 -21.57
C ALA A 118 -2.39 -0.44 -22.70
N GLU A 119 -3.05 0.22 -23.68
CA GLU A 119 -2.38 0.96 -24.75
C GLU A 119 -1.44 2.04 -24.21
N ASP A 120 -1.88 2.77 -23.20
CA ASP A 120 -1.11 3.85 -22.59
C ASP A 120 0.15 3.30 -21.90
N PHE A 121 0.06 2.19 -21.14
CA PHE A 121 1.23 1.53 -20.55
C PHE A 121 2.19 1.00 -21.61
N ILE A 122 1.69 0.27 -22.62
CA ILE A 122 2.53 -0.30 -23.68
C ILE A 122 3.25 0.82 -24.45
N THR A 123 2.53 1.88 -24.82
CA THR A 123 3.10 3.01 -25.55
C THR A 123 4.15 3.72 -24.70
N THR A 124 3.90 3.91 -23.43
CA THR A 124 4.84 4.58 -22.50
C THR A 124 6.11 3.76 -22.36
N MET A 125 6.01 2.45 -22.07
CA MET A 125 7.19 1.58 -21.94
C MET A 125 8.04 1.55 -23.22
N ARG A 126 7.41 1.50 -24.39
CA ARG A 126 8.10 1.52 -25.70
C ARG A 126 8.75 2.86 -26.05
N SER A 127 8.32 3.95 -25.42
CA SER A 127 8.86 5.29 -25.67
C SER A 127 10.09 5.62 -24.82
N ILE A 128 10.43 4.78 -23.85
CA ILE A 128 11.58 5.01 -22.96
C ILE A 128 12.87 4.85 -23.75
N HIS A 129 13.77 5.81 -23.59
CA HIS A 129 15.05 5.81 -24.30
C HIS A 129 16.02 4.82 -23.65
N GLU A 130 16.56 3.94 -24.47
CA GLU A 130 17.57 2.94 -24.11
C GLU A 130 18.89 3.20 -24.81
N THR A 131 19.96 2.59 -24.30
CA THR A 131 21.30 2.61 -24.92
C THR A 131 21.77 1.19 -25.18
N GLU A 132 22.96 1.02 -25.77
CA GLU A 132 23.56 -0.30 -25.93
C GLU A 132 23.96 -0.95 -24.61
N THR A 133 24.16 -0.16 -23.57
CA THR A 133 24.61 -0.59 -22.24
C THR A 133 23.52 -0.56 -21.16
N GLU A 134 22.46 0.19 -21.35
CA GLU A 134 21.31 0.25 -20.45
C GLU A 134 20.01 0.00 -21.25
N ASP A 135 19.34 -1.11 -20.96
CA ASP A 135 18.11 -1.51 -21.65
C ASP A 135 17.03 -2.07 -20.68
N ILE A 136 15.81 -2.13 -21.18
CA ILE A 136 14.70 -2.84 -20.52
C ILE A 136 14.74 -4.29 -21.02
N ASN A 137 15.14 -5.20 -20.14
CA ASN A 137 15.26 -6.62 -20.46
C ASN A 137 13.90 -7.27 -20.69
N SER A 138 12.96 -7.01 -19.78
CA SER A 138 11.59 -7.50 -19.87
C SER A 138 10.65 -6.61 -19.08
N TYR A 139 9.38 -6.65 -19.43
CA TYR A 139 8.34 -6.04 -18.63
C TYR A 139 7.01 -6.77 -18.79
N GLU A 140 6.22 -6.71 -17.74
CA GLU A 140 4.88 -7.29 -17.68
C GLU A 140 3.88 -6.19 -17.37
N ILE A 141 2.72 -6.22 -18.02
CA ILE A 141 1.66 -5.24 -17.84
C ILE A 141 0.37 -6.00 -17.54
N PHE A 142 -0.20 -5.74 -16.38
CA PHE A 142 -1.49 -6.29 -15.94
C PHE A 142 -2.48 -5.14 -15.86
N VAL A 143 -3.59 -5.25 -16.58
CA VAL A 143 -4.63 -4.24 -16.59
C VAL A 143 -5.97 -4.91 -16.32
N ASN A 144 -6.62 -4.53 -15.23
CA ASN A 144 -7.87 -5.14 -14.80
C ASN A 144 -8.94 -4.09 -14.52
N GLU A 145 -10.17 -4.46 -14.83
CA GLU A 145 -11.39 -3.90 -14.25
C GLU A 145 -11.84 -4.86 -13.15
N VAL A 146 -12.05 -4.33 -11.96
CA VAL A 146 -12.53 -5.10 -10.81
C VAL A 146 -13.92 -4.61 -10.43
N GLU A 147 -14.91 -5.49 -10.47
CA GLU A 147 -16.23 -5.27 -9.89
C GLU A 147 -16.29 -5.96 -8.52
N ARG A 148 -16.49 -5.19 -7.45
CA ARG A 148 -16.63 -5.70 -6.09
C ARG A 148 -18.03 -5.40 -5.56
N ARG A 149 -18.77 -6.42 -5.16
CA ARG A 149 -20.03 -6.30 -4.45
C ARG A 149 -19.89 -6.86 -3.04
N TYR A 150 -20.28 -6.07 -2.05
CA TYR A 150 -20.31 -6.48 -0.66
C TYR A 150 -21.75 -6.44 -0.15
N ILE A 151 -22.17 -7.53 0.51
CA ILE A 151 -23.51 -7.68 1.09
C ILE A 151 -23.37 -8.23 2.49
N ASN A 152 -24.15 -7.74 3.45
CA ASN A 152 -24.22 -8.32 4.79
C ASN A 152 -25.64 -8.45 5.33
N SER A 153 -25.79 -9.21 6.41
CA SER A 153 -27.09 -9.47 7.05
C SER A 153 -27.72 -8.26 7.71
N GLU A 154 -26.99 -7.14 7.92
CA GLU A 154 -27.51 -5.88 8.45
C GLU A 154 -28.15 -5.01 7.36
N GLY A 155 -28.15 -5.46 6.10
CA GLY A 155 -28.78 -4.80 4.98
C GLY A 155 -27.88 -3.93 4.12
N VAL A 156 -26.56 -3.96 4.33
CA VAL A 156 -25.61 -3.36 3.38
C VAL A 156 -25.62 -4.19 2.11
N ASP A 157 -25.74 -3.51 0.96
CA ASP A 157 -25.58 -4.06 -0.39
C ASP A 157 -24.99 -2.97 -1.27
N VAL A 158 -23.70 -3.02 -1.47
CA VAL A 158 -22.94 -2.02 -2.22
C VAL A 158 -22.11 -2.70 -3.30
N CYS A 159 -22.06 -2.06 -4.47
CA CYS A 159 -21.30 -2.55 -5.62
C CYS A 159 -20.52 -1.40 -6.22
N GLU A 160 -19.29 -1.66 -6.60
CA GLU A 160 -18.42 -0.69 -7.25
C GLU A 160 -17.51 -1.34 -8.27
N THR A 161 -17.08 -0.55 -9.26
CA THR A 161 -16.13 -0.96 -10.28
C THR A 161 -14.95 0.00 -10.27
N TYR A 162 -13.74 -0.53 -10.31
CA TYR A 162 -12.52 0.25 -10.27
C TYR A 162 -11.41 -0.40 -11.11
N PRO A 163 -10.44 0.40 -11.65
CA PRO A 163 -9.29 -0.14 -12.33
C PRO A 163 -8.24 -0.64 -11.34
N SER A 164 -7.53 -1.71 -11.71
CA SER A 164 -6.37 -2.20 -10.98
C SER A 164 -5.33 -2.63 -11.99
N SER A 165 -4.18 -1.97 -11.99
CA SER A 165 -3.11 -2.21 -12.96
C SER A 165 -1.78 -2.35 -12.25
N MET A 166 -0.88 -3.12 -12.87
CA MET A 166 0.48 -3.30 -12.42
C MET A 166 1.42 -3.33 -13.63
N VAL A 167 2.57 -2.70 -13.49
CA VAL A 167 3.69 -2.86 -14.42
C VAL A 167 4.88 -3.36 -13.64
N GLU A 168 5.43 -4.48 -14.05
CA GLU A 168 6.73 -4.97 -13.60
C GLU A 168 7.75 -4.74 -14.70
N ALA A 169 8.93 -4.26 -14.36
CA ALA A 169 10.01 -4.01 -15.31
C ALA A 169 11.35 -4.48 -14.74
N VAL A 170 12.11 -5.17 -15.57
CA VAL A 170 13.49 -5.52 -15.32
C VAL A 170 14.37 -4.74 -16.27
N VAL A 171 15.28 -3.94 -15.73
CA VAL A 171 16.26 -3.20 -16.51
C VAL A 171 17.64 -3.79 -16.31
N ASN A 172 18.44 -3.78 -17.36
CA ASN A 172 19.82 -4.24 -17.33
C ASN A 172 20.76 -3.07 -17.58
N ALA A 173 21.92 -3.12 -16.90
CA ALA A 173 23.07 -2.27 -17.19
C ALA A 173 24.32 -3.13 -17.33
N ARG A 174 25.16 -2.83 -18.33
CA ARG A 174 26.35 -3.63 -18.67
C ARG A 174 27.58 -2.75 -18.81
N LYS A 175 28.70 -3.22 -18.28
CA LYS A 175 30.01 -2.57 -18.44
C LYS A 175 31.13 -3.59 -18.24
N ASP A 176 32.09 -3.62 -19.15
CA ASP A 176 33.32 -4.43 -19.05
C ASP A 176 33.07 -5.91 -18.72
N GLY A 177 31.99 -6.51 -19.29
CA GLY A 177 31.59 -7.90 -19.05
C GLY A 177 30.83 -8.15 -17.75
N HIS A 178 30.54 -7.11 -16.96
CA HIS A 178 29.66 -7.15 -15.81
C HIS A 178 28.25 -6.74 -16.21
N GLU A 179 27.25 -7.38 -15.63
CA GLU A 179 25.85 -7.08 -15.83
C GLU A 179 25.14 -6.93 -14.48
N ILE A 180 24.24 -5.96 -14.40
CA ILE A 180 23.38 -5.72 -13.24
C ILE A 180 21.95 -5.64 -13.72
N GLU A 181 21.06 -6.33 -13.01
CA GLU A 181 19.62 -6.25 -13.18
C GLU A 181 19.01 -5.47 -12.01
N LEU A 182 18.05 -4.60 -12.32
CA LEU A 182 17.19 -3.93 -11.34
C LEU A 182 15.74 -4.20 -11.69
N TYR A 183 14.97 -4.60 -10.66
CA TYR A 183 13.54 -4.85 -10.75
C TYR A 183 12.74 -3.68 -10.20
N ARG A 184 11.63 -3.37 -10.86
CA ARG A 184 10.65 -2.37 -10.41
C ARG A 184 9.23 -2.87 -10.60
N MET A 185 8.39 -2.51 -9.64
CA MET A 185 6.95 -2.76 -9.71
C MET A 185 6.19 -1.45 -9.48
N TYR A 186 5.23 -1.17 -10.35
CA TYR A 186 4.37 0.01 -10.31
C TYR A 186 2.93 -0.45 -10.22
N ASN A 187 2.27 -0.15 -9.11
CA ASN A 187 0.83 -0.38 -8.93
C ASN A 187 0.07 0.92 -9.19
N SER A 188 -1.04 0.85 -9.92
CA SER A 188 -1.90 2.01 -10.20
C SER A 188 -3.27 1.57 -10.73
N GLY A 189 -4.23 2.49 -10.81
CA GLY A 189 -5.47 2.26 -11.53
C GLY A 189 -5.33 2.58 -13.01
N GLY A 190 -4.64 3.69 -13.36
CA GLY A 190 -4.38 4.14 -14.72
C GLY A 190 -2.92 4.46 -14.95
N CYS A 191 -2.55 4.76 -16.20
CA CYS A 191 -1.18 5.06 -16.56
C CYS A 191 -0.83 6.53 -16.29
N ASP A 192 0.02 6.79 -15.32
CA ASP A 192 0.77 8.04 -15.21
C ASP A 192 2.00 7.97 -16.14
N LYS A 193 1.84 8.44 -17.37
CA LYS A 193 2.88 8.37 -18.40
C LYS A 193 4.18 9.07 -18.01
N GLU A 194 4.06 10.26 -17.43
CA GLU A 194 5.22 11.06 -17.03
C GLU A 194 5.93 10.43 -15.83
N GLY A 195 5.19 9.98 -14.84
CA GLY A 195 5.72 9.29 -13.66
C GLY A 195 6.42 7.99 -14.03
N LEU A 196 5.78 7.13 -14.82
CA LEU A 196 6.36 5.85 -15.26
C LEU A 196 7.63 6.06 -16.10
N THR A 197 7.59 6.98 -17.08
CA THR A 197 8.77 7.29 -17.89
C THR A 197 9.93 7.79 -17.05
N ARG A 198 9.67 8.73 -16.13
CA ARG A 198 10.68 9.27 -15.22
C ARG A 198 11.30 8.17 -14.35
N ASP A 199 10.46 7.31 -13.78
CA ASP A 199 10.92 6.33 -12.80
C ASP A 199 11.70 5.17 -13.47
N VAL A 200 11.27 4.69 -14.64
CA VAL A 200 12.03 3.69 -15.40
C VAL A 200 13.34 4.28 -15.95
N THR A 201 13.33 5.53 -16.43
CA THR A 201 14.55 6.21 -16.87
C THR A 201 15.56 6.37 -15.72
N LYS A 202 15.10 6.72 -14.51
CA LYS A 202 15.96 6.74 -13.31
C LYS A 202 16.50 5.35 -12.98
N THR A 203 15.70 4.32 -13.14
CA THR A 203 16.13 2.93 -12.86
C THR A 203 17.24 2.48 -13.81
N LEU A 204 17.16 2.83 -15.10
CA LEU A 204 18.27 2.62 -16.06
C LEU A 204 19.55 3.33 -15.61
N GLN A 205 19.44 4.59 -15.18
CA GLN A 205 20.59 5.34 -14.62
C GLN A 205 21.15 4.69 -13.35
N TYR A 206 20.30 4.19 -12.44
CA TYR A 206 20.73 3.48 -11.24
C TYR A 206 21.48 2.20 -11.55
N GLY A 207 21.05 1.45 -12.56
CA GLY A 207 21.80 0.29 -13.07
C GLY A 207 23.22 0.65 -13.50
N LYS A 208 23.34 1.71 -14.30
CA LYS A 208 24.63 2.25 -14.75
C LYS A 208 25.54 2.69 -13.60
N ASP A 209 24.99 3.46 -12.66
CA ASP A 209 25.76 4.00 -11.54
C ASP A 209 26.24 2.86 -10.63
N ARG A 210 25.41 1.85 -10.42
CA ARG A 210 25.75 0.69 -9.60
C ARG A 210 26.96 -0.09 -10.13
N LEU A 211 27.18 -0.12 -11.46
CA LEU A 211 28.36 -0.75 -12.07
C LEU A 211 29.69 -0.07 -11.68
N THR A 212 29.64 1.16 -11.16
CA THR A 212 30.80 1.94 -10.74
C THR A 212 30.87 2.17 -9.23
N ALA A 213 29.89 1.64 -8.49
CA ALA A 213 29.79 1.85 -7.06
C ALA A 213 30.96 1.23 -6.31
N VAL A 214 31.45 1.95 -5.29
CA VAL A 214 32.44 1.44 -4.33
C VAL A 214 31.74 0.95 -3.06
N PRO A 215 32.41 0.14 -2.22
CA PRO A 215 31.83 -0.28 -0.94
C PRO A 215 31.39 0.90 -0.07
N THR A 216 30.19 0.81 0.51
CA THR A 216 29.69 1.82 1.45
C THR A 216 30.58 1.88 2.68
N PRO A 217 31.10 3.06 3.07
CA PRO A 217 31.92 3.18 4.27
C PRO A 217 31.06 3.06 5.54
N LYS A 218 31.68 2.71 6.65
CA LYS A 218 31.03 2.71 7.96
C LYS A 218 30.81 4.13 8.46
N LEU A 219 29.56 4.51 8.71
CA LEU A 219 29.14 5.85 9.13
C LEU A 219 28.24 5.73 10.37
N PRO A 220 28.76 5.98 11.57
CA PRO A 220 28.04 5.69 12.83
C PRO A 220 26.84 6.61 13.08
N LYS A 221 26.84 7.79 12.50
CA LYS A 221 25.72 8.75 12.51
C LYS A 221 25.74 9.54 11.22
N MET A 222 24.66 9.43 10.44
CA MET A 222 24.56 10.06 9.13
C MET A 222 23.13 10.58 8.91
N ALA A 223 23.05 11.72 8.23
CA ALA A 223 21.78 12.11 7.61
C ALA A 223 21.53 11.21 6.41
N VAL A 224 20.35 10.61 6.34
CA VAL A 224 19.94 9.76 5.20
C VAL A 224 18.73 10.38 4.51
N ILE A 225 18.81 10.45 3.20
CA ILE A 225 17.73 10.90 2.31
C ILE A 225 17.09 9.69 1.63
N PHE A 226 15.74 9.69 1.65
CA PHE A 226 14.87 8.77 0.93
C PHE A 226 14.09 9.57 -0.11
N SER A 227 14.27 9.25 -1.39
CA SER A 227 13.66 9.97 -2.53
C SER A 227 13.00 9.04 -3.55
N THR A 228 12.78 7.78 -3.16
CA THR A 228 12.13 6.74 -3.96
C THR A 228 10.89 6.21 -3.26
N SER A 229 10.20 5.24 -3.87
CA SER A 229 9.01 4.60 -3.30
C SER A 229 9.24 3.95 -1.93
N ASP A 230 10.48 3.60 -1.60
CA ASP A 230 10.83 3.06 -0.27
C ASP A 230 10.48 4.02 0.87
N SER A 231 10.49 5.34 0.61
CA SER A 231 10.06 6.36 1.58
C SER A 231 8.62 6.15 2.08
N THR A 232 7.77 5.47 1.31
CA THR A 232 6.40 5.15 1.71
C THR A 232 6.32 4.31 2.98
N SER A 233 7.30 3.42 3.21
CA SER A 233 7.38 2.59 4.41
C SER A 233 7.51 3.41 5.70
N ILE A 234 8.18 4.58 5.62
CA ILE A 234 8.30 5.53 6.73
C ILE A 234 6.91 6.04 7.12
N TYR A 235 6.08 6.42 6.14
CA TYR A 235 4.74 6.97 6.39
C TYR A 235 3.72 5.90 6.72
N GLN A 236 3.88 4.67 6.21
CA GLN A 236 3.07 3.51 6.60
C GLN A 236 3.20 3.20 8.09
N TYR A 237 4.36 3.42 8.70
CA TYR A 237 4.52 3.33 10.16
C TYR A 237 3.52 4.23 10.89
N PHE A 238 3.41 5.51 10.52
CA PHE A 238 2.48 6.45 11.16
C PHE A 238 1.02 6.06 10.92
N ILE A 239 0.69 5.61 9.71
CA ILE A 239 -0.65 5.14 9.36
C ILE A 239 -1.05 3.93 10.22
N GLN A 240 -0.16 2.93 10.37
CA GLN A 240 -0.43 1.72 11.14
C GLN A 240 -0.49 1.96 12.65
N LYS A 241 0.26 2.93 13.18
CA LYS A 241 0.16 3.34 14.59
C LYS A 241 -1.22 3.94 14.92
N LEU A 242 -1.93 4.48 13.95
CA LEU A 242 -3.28 5.05 14.09
C LEU A 242 -4.40 4.03 13.84
N ALA A 243 -4.05 2.79 13.48
CA ALA A 243 -5.05 1.73 13.31
C ALA A 243 -5.67 1.35 14.66
N ALA A 244 -6.99 1.33 14.74
CA ALA A 244 -7.75 0.95 15.95
C ALA A 244 -7.32 -0.43 16.47
N GLY A 245 -7.04 -1.38 15.56
CA GLY A 245 -6.52 -2.70 15.91
C GLY A 245 -5.14 -2.66 16.56
N SER A 246 -4.26 -1.76 16.13
CA SER A 246 -2.93 -1.58 16.74
C SER A 246 -3.05 -0.99 18.15
N VAL A 247 -3.90 0.02 18.33
CA VAL A 247 -4.14 0.66 19.63
C VAL A 247 -4.83 -0.30 20.61
N TYR A 248 -5.87 -1.01 20.18
CA TYR A 248 -6.58 -1.99 21.02
C TYR A 248 -5.65 -3.10 21.53
N ARG A 249 -4.80 -3.63 20.65
CA ARG A 249 -3.83 -4.69 21.00
C ARG A 249 -2.60 -4.18 21.74
N LYS A 250 -2.52 -2.86 22.03
CA LYS A 250 -1.36 -2.20 22.66
C LYS A 250 -0.05 -2.32 21.87
N LEU A 251 -0.16 -2.42 20.54
CA LEU A 251 0.95 -2.31 19.60
C LEU A 251 1.25 -0.84 19.24
N SER A 252 0.33 0.04 19.58
CA SER A 252 0.48 1.49 19.54
C SER A 252 0.03 2.07 20.87
N ASP A 253 0.82 3.00 21.39
CA ASP A 253 0.56 3.77 22.61
C ASP A 253 0.04 5.19 22.31
N TRP A 254 -0.17 5.51 21.03
CA TRP A 254 -0.62 6.82 20.60
C TRP A 254 -2.05 7.09 21.02
N LYS A 255 -2.28 8.30 21.56
CA LYS A 255 -3.59 8.71 22.05
C LYS A 255 -4.07 9.96 21.32
N ILE A 256 -5.36 9.99 21.05
CA ILE A 256 -6.01 11.16 20.44
C ILE A 256 -5.80 12.37 21.32
N GLY A 257 -5.34 13.48 20.70
CA GLY A 257 -5.07 14.74 21.37
C GLY A 257 -3.70 14.87 22.06
N GLU A 258 -2.90 13.78 22.12
CA GLU A 258 -1.55 13.80 22.69
C GLU A 258 -0.51 13.81 21.56
N ALA A 259 0.51 14.65 21.64
CA ALA A 259 1.58 14.67 20.65
C ALA A 259 2.41 13.38 20.71
N ILE A 260 2.70 12.79 19.55
CA ILE A 260 3.45 11.52 19.42
C ILE A 260 4.93 11.66 19.76
N ALA A 261 5.46 12.86 19.79
CA ALA A 261 6.82 13.16 20.21
C ALA A 261 6.90 14.57 20.81
N GLN A 262 7.81 14.73 21.77
CA GLN A 262 8.17 16.01 22.36
C GLN A 262 9.49 16.50 21.78
N ASP A 263 9.74 17.81 21.86
CA ASP A 263 11.00 18.45 21.44
C ASP A 263 11.37 18.17 19.97
N VAL A 264 10.34 18.21 19.09
CA VAL A 264 10.51 18.02 17.65
C VAL A 264 11.23 19.21 17.04
N LYS A 265 12.40 18.97 16.47
CA LYS A 265 13.21 19.96 15.73
C LYS A 265 12.92 19.93 14.23
N GLY A 266 12.48 18.78 13.71
CA GLY A 266 12.12 18.57 12.32
C GLY A 266 10.71 19.06 11.99
N ASP A 267 10.21 18.60 10.85
CA ASP A 267 8.86 18.86 10.40
C ASP A 267 7.85 18.00 11.18
N LYS A 268 6.65 18.53 11.38
CA LYS A 268 5.55 17.81 11.98
C LYS A 268 4.69 17.17 10.88
N ILE A 269 4.33 15.93 11.07
CA ILE A 269 3.59 15.14 10.08
C ILE A 269 2.10 15.40 10.20
N THR A 270 1.46 15.63 9.07
CA THR A 270 0.00 15.65 8.92
C THR A 270 -0.41 14.59 7.89
N LEU A 271 -1.30 13.68 8.29
CA LEU A 271 -1.86 12.61 7.47
C LEU A 271 -3.35 12.82 7.26
N LYS A 272 -3.77 12.80 6.00
CA LYS A 272 -5.18 12.91 5.61
C LYS A 272 -5.58 11.74 4.72
N THR A 273 -6.74 11.16 4.97
CA THR A 273 -7.38 10.25 4.03
C THR A 273 -8.15 11.06 2.99
N VAL A 274 -8.14 10.61 1.76
CA VAL A 274 -8.89 11.20 0.65
C VAL A 274 -9.61 10.12 -0.15
N LYS A 275 -10.73 10.47 -0.80
CA LYS A 275 -11.51 9.52 -1.60
C LYS A 275 -10.84 9.19 -2.92
N GLU A 276 -10.21 10.17 -3.55
CA GLU A 276 -9.65 10.03 -4.89
C GLU A 276 -8.25 10.62 -4.98
N LEU A 277 -7.38 9.92 -5.71
CA LEU A 277 -6.09 10.40 -6.19
C LEU A 277 -5.97 10.09 -7.70
N PRO A 278 -5.27 10.91 -8.48
CA PRO A 278 -5.04 10.63 -9.90
C PRO A 278 -4.47 9.21 -10.10
N ASN A 279 -5.04 8.44 -11.01
CA ASN A 279 -4.57 7.10 -11.36
C ASN A 279 -4.40 6.10 -10.19
N SER A 280 -4.98 6.34 -9.02
CA SER A 280 -4.93 5.37 -7.92
C SER A 280 -5.81 4.15 -8.20
N SER A 281 -5.32 2.96 -7.88
CA SER A 281 -6.11 1.72 -7.86
C SER A 281 -7.03 1.61 -6.64
N GLU A 282 -6.93 2.55 -5.69
CA GLU A 282 -7.64 2.54 -4.41
C GLU A 282 -8.73 3.64 -4.36
N ASN A 283 -9.21 4.11 -5.50
CA ASN A 283 -10.30 5.10 -5.57
C ASN A 283 -11.66 4.45 -5.30
N PHE A 284 -11.81 3.93 -4.09
CA PHE A 284 -13.01 3.23 -3.64
C PHE A 284 -14.06 4.21 -3.09
N ASN A 285 -15.33 3.82 -3.19
CA ASN A 285 -16.43 4.49 -2.52
C ASN A 285 -16.71 3.87 -1.15
N TYR A 286 -16.44 2.57 -1.02
CA TYR A 286 -16.67 1.78 0.18
C TYR A 286 -15.43 0.97 0.52
N ASP A 287 -15.21 0.75 1.80
CA ASP A 287 -14.21 -0.20 2.24
C ASP A 287 -14.68 -1.66 2.04
N ASP A 288 -13.86 -2.62 2.42
CA ASP A 288 -14.15 -4.05 2.27
C ASP A 288 -15.19 -4.59 3.27
N GLU A 289 -15.70 -3.75 4.17
CA GLU A 289 -16.83 -4.03 5.08
C GLU A 289 -18.08 -3.25 4.68
N GLY A 290 -18.07 -2.55 3.54
CA GLY A 290 -19.18 -1.77 3.00
C GLY A 290 -19.41 -0.42 3.70
N ALA A 291 -18.48 0.04 4.52
CA ALA A 291 -18.54 1.38 5.08
C ALA A 291 -18.04 2.42 4.06
N PRO A 292 -18.66 3.61 3.95
CA PRO A 292 -18.20 4.65 3.05
C PRO A 292 -16.78 5.10 3.38
N ILE A 293 -15.94 5.27 2.35
CA ILE A 293 -14.61 5.88 2.47
C ILE A 293 -14.77 7.33 2.95
N ARG A 294 -13.93 7.74 3.89
CA ARG A 294 -13.99 9.04 4.54
C ARG A 294 -12.77 9.89 4.25
N GLU A 295 -13.00 11.20 4.10
CA GLU A 295 -11.95 12.19 4.02
C GLU A 295 -11.78 12.83 5.39
N VAL A 296 -10.73 12.42 6.09
CA VAL A 296 -10.47 12.85 7.45
C VAL A 296 -8.98 13.08 7.69
N THR A 297 -8.65 13.96 8.62
CA THR A 297 -7.30 14.07 9.14
C THR A 297 -7.13 13.00 10.22
N LEU A 298 -6.13 12.14 10.10
CA LEU A 298 -5.79 11.11 11.09
C LEU A 298 -4.75 11.60 12.08
N LEU A 299 -3.77 12.34 11.58
CA LEU A 299 -2.69 12.97 12.34
C LEU A 299 -2.58 14.42 11.91
N ASP A 300 -2.62 15.34 12.84
CA ASP A 300 -2.46 16.78 12.59
C ASP A 300 -1.25 17.32 13.34
N ALA A 301 -0.23 17.73 12.60
CA ALA A 301 1.01 18.27 13.15
C ALA A 301 1.57 17.41 14.32
N ASN A 302 1.68 16.10 14.11
CA ASN A 302 2.11 15.10 15.10
C ASN A 302 1.11 14.85 16.25
N VAL A 303 -0.14 15.25 16.12
CA VAL A 303 -1.18 14.96 17.13
C VAL A 303 -2.26 14.06 16.50
N PRO A 304 -2.46 12.81 16.98
CA PRO A 304 -3.56 11.97 16.54
C PRO A 304 -4.91 12.64 16.77
N THR A 305 -5.76 12.66 15.74
CA THR A 305 -7.10 13.25 15.80
C THR A 305 -8.19 12.20 15.83
N GLN A 306 -7.96 11.07 15.17
CA GLN A 306 -8.83 9.90 15.25
C GLN A 306 -8.10 8.64 14.80
N TYR A 307 -8.68 7.49 15.17
CA TYR A 307 -8.24 6.18 14.72
C TYR A 307 -9.08 5.74 13.52
N TRP A 308 -8.49 4.88 12.70
CA TRP A 308 -9.17 4.20 11.60
C TRP A 308 -9.23 2.70 11.86
N GLY A 309 -10.25 2.02 11.36
CA GLY A 309 -10.35 0.57 11.48
C GLY A 309 -11.74 0.06 11.16
N GLY A 310 -11.82 -1.24 10.88
CA GLY A 310 -13.07 -1.93 10.62
C GLY A 310 -13.97 -2.03 11.85
N CYS A 311 -15.19 -2.50 11.62
CA CYS A 311 -16.30 -2.53 12.61
C CYS A 311 -15.92 -3.23 13.92
N MET A 312 -15.14 -4.31 13.86
CA MET A 312 -14.73 -5.05 15.06
C MET A 312 -13.93 -4.18 16.03
N PHE A 313 -12.82 -3.57 15.59
CA PHE A 313 -11.97 -2.76 16.48
C PHE A 313 -12.59 -1.39 16.79
N ALA A 314 -13.36 -0.84 15.87
CA ALA A 314 -14.14 0.36 16.13
C ALA A 314 -15.14 0.12 17.29
N SER A 315 -15.82 -1.01 17.28
CA SER A 315 -16.72 -1.42 18.38
C SER A 315 -15.98 -1.63 19.70
N TYR A 316 -14.84 -2.33 19.68
CA TYR A 316 -14.05 -2.61 20.88
C TYR A 316 -13.51 -1.35 21.56
N MET A 317 -13.21 -0.34 20.78
CA MET A 317 -12.70 0.96 21.25
C MET A 317 -13.79 2.00 21.47
N ASN A 318 -15.08 1.65 21.23
CA ASN A 318 -16.22 2.57 21.25
C ASN A 318 -16.00 3.82 20.36
N LEU A 319 -15.44 3.62 19.17
CA LEU A 319 -15.31 4.67 18.21
C LEU A 319 -16.68 5.02 17.62
N LYS A 320 -16.87 6.30 17.30
CA LYS A 320 -18.13 6.78 16.70
C LYS A 320 -18.40 6.15 15.33
N ASP A 321 -17.34 5.99 14.54
CA ASP A 321 -17.40 5.52 13.16
C ASP A 321 -16.39 4.39 12.95
N SER A 322 -16.78 3.40 12.15
CA SER A 322 -15.86 2.42 11.56
C SER A 322 -15.61 2.81 10.11
N PHE A 323 -14.38 2.82 9.68
CA PHE A 323 -13.97 2.99 8.29
C PHE A 323 -12.55 2.48 8.11
N LYS A 324 -12.28 1.88 6.96
CA LYS A 324 -10.92 1.58 6.52
C LYS A 324 -10.48 2.66 5.53
N ILE A 325 -9.17 2.86 5.48
CA ILE A 325 -8.57 3.87 4.61
C ILE A 325 -8.29 3.28 3.23
N SER A 326 -8.32 4.12 2.21
CA SER A 326 -7.90 3.81 0.85
C SER A 326 -6.71 4.68 0.43
N ASN A 327 -6.96 5.92 0.05
CA ASN A 327 -5.92 6.87 -0.32
C ASN A 327 -5.50 7.75 0.84
N VAL A 328 -4.19 8.03 0.94
CA VAL A 328 -3.62 8.87 2.00
C VAL A 328 -2.71 9.95 1.41
N VAL A 329 -2.80 11.15 1.96
CA VAL A 329 -1.92 12.27 1.64
C VAL A 329 -1.15 12.67 2.88
N VAL A 330 0.18 12.64 2.77
CA VAL A 330 1.10 13.21 3.74
C VAL A 330 1.41 14.63 3.31
N SER A 331 1.16 15.61 4.17
CA SER A 331 1.53 16.99 3.87
C SER A 331 3.04 17.14 3.79
N GLY A 332 3.53 17.90 2.80
CA GLY A 332 4.94 18.25 2.68
C GLY A 332 5.43 19.16 3.82
N GLY A 333 6.74 19.24 3.97
CA GLY A 333 7.40 20.15 4.89
C GLY A 333 7.47 21.59 4.39
N GLN A 334 8.36 22.37 4.96
CA GLN A 334 8.53 23.78 4.64
C GLN A 334 9.70 24.08 3.68
N LYS A 335 10.65 23.14 3.58
CA LYS A 335 11.87 23.31 2.80
C LYS A 335 11.68 22.68 1.41
N ASP A 336 12.34 23.24 0.41
CA ASP A 336 12.43 22.60 -0.91
C ASP A 336 13.46 21.45 -0.89
N GLU A 337 13.41 20.60 -1.90
CA GLU A 337 14.31 19.45 -2.06
C GLU A 337 15.79 19.86 -2.04
N ALA A 338 16.15 20.98 -2.70
CA ALA A 338 17.51 21.44 -2.78
C ALA A 338 18.07 21.82 -1.39
N THR A 339 17.23 22.44 -0.55
CA THR A 339 17.60 22.78 0.84
C THR A 339 17.82 21.51 1.68
N LEU A 340 17.03 20.46 1.46
CA LEU A 340 17.21 19.18 2.18
C LEU A 340 18.45 18.43 1.73
N ARG A 341 18.93 18.64 0.51
CA ARG A 341 20.14 18.05 -0.06
C ARG A 341 21.41 18.89 0.21
N THR A 342 21.50 19.51 1.38
CA THR A 342 22.67 20.29 1.78
C THR A 342 23.50 19.60 2.86
N GLY A 343 24.81 19.90 2.91
CA GLY A 343 25.75 19.31 3.85
C GLY A 343 26.12 17.88 3.50
N LYS A 344 26.54 17.12 4.52
CA LYS A 344 26.91 15.72 4.35
C LYS A 344 25.72 14.81 4.60
N TYR A 345 25.42 13.92 3.63
CA TYR A 345 24.32 12.96 3.71
C TYR A 345 24.54 11.75 2.78
N LEU A 346 23.81 10.68 3.05
CA LEU A 346 23.70 9.52 2.17
C LEU A 346 22.29 9.51 1.58
N GLU A 347 22.14 9.64 0.26
CA GLU A 347 20.87 9.43 -0.44
C GLU A 347 20.82 7.97 -0.90
N VAL A 348 19.95 7.16 -0.32
CA VAL A 348 19.77 5.75 -0.72
C VAL A 348 18.59 5.66 -1.68
N VAL A 349 18.87 5.11 -2.88
CA VAL A 349 17.89 5.03 -3.98
C VAL A 349 17.52 3.60 -4.36
N GLU A 350 18.28 2.62 -3.83
CA GLU A 350 18.05 1.20 -4.05
C GLU A 350 18.33 0.41 -2.78
N PHE A 351 17.36 -0.41 -2.41
CA PHE A 351 17.48 -1.40 -1.36
C PHE A 351 17.27 -2.81 -1.91
N SER A 352 17.89 -3.82 -1.30
CA SER A 352 17.46 -5.21 -1.48
C SER A 352 16.30 -5.56 -0.55
N ASP A 353 16.28 -4.93 0.61
CA ASP A 353 15.20 -5.00 1.59
C ASP A 353 15.21 -3.68 2.37
N PHE A 354 14.04 -3.07 2.54
CA PHE A 354 13.84 -1.89 3.38
C PHE A 354 12.55 -2.02 4.16
N GLN A 355 12.64 -1.93 5.47
CA GLN A 355 11.53 -2.14 6.38
C GLN A 355 11.50 -1.09 7.48
N VAL A 356 10.29 -0.65 7.80
CA VAL A 356 9.97 0.08 9.03
C VAL A 356 8.92 -0.73 9.78
N ASP A 357 9.35 -1.39 10.86
CA ASP A 357 8.44 -2.22 11.67
C ASP A 357 7.36 -1.36 12.34
N PRO A 358 6.07 -1.57 12.07
CA PRO A 358 5.02 -0.71 12.57
C PRO A 358 4.75 -0.87 14.07
N VAL A 359 5.26 -1.91 14.70
CA VAL A 359 5.09 -2.17 16.14
C VAL A 359 6.23 -1.54 16.93
N THR A 360 7.46 -1.92 16.60
CA THR A 360 8.66 -1.49 17.33
C THR A 360 9.20 -0.13 16.85
N GLY A 361 8.90 0.25 15.62
CA GLY A 361 9.48 1.41 14.97
C GLY A 361 10.91 1.19 14.49
N ASN A 362 11.41 -0.04 14.52
CA ASN A 362 12.75 -0.33 14.02
C ASN A 362 12.81 -0.10 12.51
N VAL A 363 13.85 0.59 12.07
CA VAL A 363 14.18 0.83 10.68
C VAL A 363 15.38 -0.01 10.31
N PHE A 364 15.28 -0.73 9.22
CA PHE A 364 16.37 -1.53 8.66
C PHE A 364 16.32 -1.45 7.14
N GLY A 365 17.50 -1.40 6.49
CA GLY A 365 17.60 -1.49 5.04
C GLY A 365 18.97 -1.95 4.58
N GLU A 366 19.00 -2.85 3.59
CA GLU A 366 20.23 -3.28 2.92
C GLU A 366 20.47 -2.42 1.69
N ILE A 367 21.58 -1.70 1.65
CA ILE A 367 21.90 -0.72 0.62
C ILE A 367 22.39 -1.42 -0.66
N ARG A 368 21.63 -1.27 -1.74
CA ARG A 368 22.04 -1.71 -3.09
C ARG A 368 22.70 -0.59 -3.88
N LEU A 369 22.19 0.64 -3.72
CA LEU A 369 22.76 1.82 -4.33
C LEU A 369 22.48 3.05 -3.46
N GLY A 370 23.52 3.86 -3.25
CA GLY A 370 23.40 5.15 -2.60
C GLY A 370 24.41 6.15 -3.15
N TYR A 371 24.12 7.42 -2.91
CA TYR A 371 25.00 8.54 -3.24
C TYR A 371 25.45 9.21 -1.95
N LEU A 372 26.73 9.03 -1.60
CA LEU A 372 27.34 9.70 -0.46
C LEU A 372 27.80 11.10 -0.87
N HIS A 373 27.11 12.09 -0.37
CA HIS A 373 27.42 13.50 -0.56
C HIS A 373 28.28 14.00 0.59
N ASP A 374 29.45 14.57 0.26
CA ASP A 374 30.38 15.17 1.21
C ASP A 374 30.92 16.46 0.57
N GLU A 375 30.42 17.61 0.98
CA GLU A 375 30.64 18.89 0.34
C GLU A 375 30.30 18.83 -1.17
N ASP A 376 31.25 19.14 -2.05
CA ASP A 376 31.06 19.10 -3.52
C ASP A 376 31.31 17.70 -4.12
N LYS A 377 31.70 16.72 -3.29
CA LYS A 377 32.00 15.37 -3.75
C LYS A 377 30.79 14.45 -3.61
N VAL A 378 30.41 13.78 -4.70
CA VAL A 378 29.45 12.69 -4.71
C VAL A 378 30.17 11.38 -4.99
N THR A 379 29.99 10.39 -4.13
CA THR A 379 30.56 9.05 -4.29
C THR A 379 29.42 8.05 -4.39
N VAL A 380 29.40 7.28 -5.48
CA VAL A 380 28.43 6.19 -5.65
C VAL A 380 28.85 5.02 -4.78
N VAL A 381 27.95 4.53 -3.92
CA VAL A 381 28.26 3.47 -2.96
C VAL A 381 27.23 2.34 -3.03
N SER A 382 27.65 1.14 -2.66
CA SER A 382 26.81 -0.06 -2.63
C SER A 382 27.22 -1.00 -1.50
N GLY A 383 26.26 -1.79 -1.03
CA GLY A 383 26.45 -2.75 0.07
C GLY A 383 26.37 -2.11 1.45
N GLY A 384 26.43 -2.94 2.47
CA GLY A 384 26.18 -2.55 3.85
C GLY A 384 24.69 -2.37 4.15
N SER A 385 24.39 -1.86 5.33
CA SER A 385 23.01 -1.65 5.78
C SER A 385 22.86 -0.36 6.57
N LEU A 386 21.64 0.14 6.65
CA LEU A 386 21.23 1.21 7.57
C LEU A 386 20.31 0.67 8.65
N SER A 387 20.32 1.30 9.81
CA SER A 387 19.45 0.93 10.91
C SER A 387 19.17 2.10 11.84
N GLY A 388 18.06 1.97 12.59
CA GLY A 388 17.67 2.93 13.63
C GLY A 388 16.26 2.73 14.14
N SER A 389 15.66 3.79 14.72
CA SER A 389 14.33 3.74 15.29
C SER A 389 13.51 4.98 14.96
N MET A 390 12.27 4.79 14.56
CA MET A 390 11.32 5.89 14.31
C MET A 390 11.06 6.75 15.55
N SER A 391 11.20 6.19 16.76
CA SER A 391 11.06 6.97 17.99
C SER A 391 12.11 8.08 18.13
N ASP A 392 13.29 7.87 17.56
CA ASP A 392 14.33 8.88 17.51
C ASP A 392 14.14 9.81 16.31
N TYR A 393 13.85 9.24 15.14
CA TYR A 393 13.76 10.00 13.89
C TYR A 393 12.57 10.94 13.81
N VAL A 394 11.43 10.64 14.45
CA VAL A 394 10.27 11.54 14.47
C VAL A 394 10.59 12.94 15.01
N LYS A 395 11.68 13.08 15.77
CA LYS A 395 12.15 14.37 16.32
C LYS A 395 12.99 15.17 15.34
N GLU A 396 13.66 14.51 14.42
CA GLU A 396 14.57 15.11 13.45
C GLU A 396 14.32 14.54 12.04
N LEU A 397 13.04 14.44 11.67
CA LEU A 397 12.56 14.11 10.33
C LEU A 397 12.27 15.42 9.59
N TYR A 398 12.80 15.55 8.39
CA TYR A 398 12.56 16.70 7.54
C TYR A 398 11.98 16.25 6.21
N MET A 399 11.00 17.01 5.71
CA MET A 399 10.23 16.71 4.52
C MET A 399 10.34 17.83 3.50
N SER A 400 10.44 17.50 2.21
CA SER A 400 10.30 18.51 1.16
C SER A 400 8.87 19.05 1.11
N LYS A 401 8.72 20.29 0.63
CA LYS A 401 7.40 20.85 0.31
C LYS A 401 6.82 20.23 -0.95
N GLU A 402 7.68 19.77 -1.87
CA GLU A 402 7.31 19.01 -3.06
C GLU A 402 6.86 17.61 -2.64
N THR A 403 5.86 17.08 -3.34
CA THR A 403 5.29 15.76 -3.08
C THR A 403 5.31 14.89 -4.32
N VAL A 404 5.28 13.59 -4.12
CA VAL A 404 5.17 12.58 -5.18
C VAL A 404 4.10 11.56 -4.79
N GLN A 405 3.39 11.05 -5.78
CA GLN A 405 2.40 10.00 -5.59
C GLN A 405 2.98 8.64 -5.96
N TYR A 406 2.78 7.67 -5.06
CA TYR A 406 3.00 6.24 -5.29
C TYR A 406 1.67 5.52 -5.10
N ASN A 407 0.96 5.23 -6.18
CA ASN A 407 -0.39 4.68 -6.21
C ASN A 407 -1.35 5.44 -5.30
N ASN A 408 -1.71 4.87 -4.16
CA ASN A 408 -2.68 5.39 -3.19
C ASN A 408 -2.05 6.26 -2.09
N LEU A 409 -0.78 6.58 -2.18
CA LEU A 409 -0.07 7.34 -1.16
C LEU A 409 0.67 8.52 -1.79
N VAL A 410 0.33 9.74 -1.37
CA VAL A 410 1.07 10.96 -1.68
C VAL A 410 1.99 11.26 -0.50
N VAL A 411 3.29 11.38 -0.77
CA VAL A 411 4.33 11.64 0.25
C VAL A 411 5.24 12.78 -0.19
N PRO A 412 5.99 13.42 0.72
CA PRO A 412 7.09 14.30 0.35
C PRO A 412 8.05 13.60 -0.61
N SER A 413 8.45 14.28 -1.68
CA SER A 413 9.37 13.74 -2.69
C SER A 413 10.77 13.46 -2.12
N VAL A 414 11.13 14.13 -1.02
CA VAL A 414 12.34 13.90 -0.25
C VAL A 414 12.00 13.84 1.23
N THR A 415 12.43 12.77 1.88
CA THR A 415 12.40 12.60 3.33
C THR A 415 13.82 12.44 3.84
N ARG A 416 14.24 13.30 4.80
CA ARG A 416 15.57 13.28 5.42
C ARG A 416 15.43 12.91 6.89
N LEU A 417 16.15 11.86 7.30
CA LEU A 417 16.25 11.40 8.69
C LEU A 417 17.66 11.64 9.20
N GLU A 418 17.79 12.29 10.35
CA GLU A 418 19.07 12.58 10.96
C GLU A 418 19.56 11.46 11.88
N GLY A 419 20.87 11.23 11.90
CA GLY A 419 21.50 10.37 12.90
C GLY A 419 21.38 8.87 12.69
N MET A 420 21.12 8.40 11.46
CA MET A 420 21.06 6.98 11.14
C MET A 420 22.43 6.31 11.23
N THR A 421 22.43 5.04 11.63
CA THR A 421 23.63 4.21 11.65
C THR A 421 23.79 3.48 10.32
N ILE A 422 24.94 3.67 9.67
CA ILE A 422 25.30 2.97 8.45
C ILE A 422 26.41 1.98 8.78
N THR A 423 26.13 0.70 8.56
CA THR A 423 27.14 -0.36 8.64
C THR A 423 27.79 -0.47 7.28
N GLY A 424 29.09 -0.38 7.22
CA GLY A 424 29.85 -0.48 5.97
C GLY A 424 29.75 -1.86 5.30
N ALA A 425 30.19 -1.93 4.06
CA ALA A 425 30.25 -3.15 3.27
C ALA A 425 31.61 -3.90 3.43
N GLU A 426 32.47 -3.45 4.35
CA GLU A 426 33.77 -4.07 4.65
C GLU A 426 33.65 -5.16 5.72
#